data_ff0856afeb019e3ad2f6ede3ba09feff
#
_entry.id   ff0856afeb019e3ad2f6ede3ba09feff
#
_cell.length_a   1.000
_cell.length_b   1.000
_cell.length_c   1.000
_cell.angle_alpha   90.00
_cell.angle_beta   90.00
_cell.angle_gamma   90.00
#
_symmetry.space_group_name_H-M   'P 1'
#
loop_
_entity.id
_entity.type
_entity.pdbx_description
1 polymer ?
#
loop_
_entity_poly.entity_id
_entity_poly.type
_entity_poly.pdbx_seq_one_letter_code
_entity_poly.pdbx_strand_id
1 'polypeptide(L)'
;MFLAAAASASAMSQEILQLPPPKADARIPYGKDPSQFGELRLPAGKGPHPTVLFIHGGFWRNAYNLGHAGHLCAALAKAGAATWNIEYRRIGDPGGGWPGTLDDVLHAGEYLARLGPRYNLDLHRVVGAGHSAGGQLVLWLAAQRAVDLRGVVPLAAVSDLRRAYAMQLGGGVVGQFMGGSPDRFPERYQSTSPMQLLPISVLQRVMHGTADNIVPFEMSERFAKASHNAKLIPLQGAGHFELIDPRAREWETVQKNILDWEF
;
A
#
# COMPACT_ATOMS: atom_id res chain seq x y z
N MET A 1 14.65 9.20 30.16
CA MET A 1 14.44 7.74 29.92
C MET A 1 13.45 7.42 28.79
N PHE A 2 12.43 8.23 28.54
CA PHE A 2 11.42 8.02 27.47
C PHE A 2 11.94 8.23 26.04
N LEU A 3 12.88 9.15 25.80
CA LEU A 3 13.45 9.42 24.47
C LEU A 3 14.33 8.27 23.91
N ALA A 4 15.05 7.56 24.79
CA ALA A 4 15.88 6.42 24.37
C ALA A 4 15.06 5.18 23.99
N ALA A 5 13.89 4.98 24.60
CA ALA A 5 12.99 3.87 24.29
C ALA A 5 12.28 4.08 22.93
N ALA A 6 11.92 5.31 22.57
CA ALA A 6 11.30 5.63 21.28
C ALA A 6 12.28 5.50 20.11
N ALA A 7 13.56 5.93 20.31
CA ALA A 7 14.61 5.76 19.31
C ALA A 7 14.96 4.28 19.05
N SER A 8 14.91 3.42 20.10
CA SER A 8 15.15 1.98 19.96
C SER A 8 14.00 1.27 19.23
N ALA A 9 12.74 1.65 19.47
CA ALA A 9 11.58 1.09 18.78
C ALA A 9 11.60 1.43 17.28
N SER A 10 11.87 2.68 16.90
CA SER A 10 11.97 3.10 15.50
C SER A 10 13.14 2.43 14.75
N ALA A 11 14.26 2.15 15.41
CA ALA A 11 15.37 1.40 14.82
C ALA A 11 15.00 -0.07 14.61
N MET A 12 14.28 -0.70 15.54
CA MET A 12 13.83 -2.10 15.42
C MET A 12 12.83 -2.30 14.29
N SER A 13 11.95 -1.33 14.03
CA SER A 13 10.95 -1.47 12.97
C SER A 13 11.54 -1.31 11.56
N GLN A 14 12.66 -0.59 11.39
CA GLN A 14 13.39 -0.56 10.12
C GLN A 14 14.11 -1.87 9.80
N GLU A 15 14.44 -2.68 10.79
CA GLU A 15 15.06 -4.00 10.58
C GLU A 15 14.18 -4.92 9.75
N ILE A 16 12.84 -4.76 9.80
CA ILE A 16 11.92 -5.60 9.01
C ILE A 16 12.23 -5.55 7.52
N LEU A 17 12.75 -4.42 7.01
CA LEU A 17 13.11 -4.25 5.61
C LEU A 17 14.37 -5.02 5.21
N GLN A 18 15.20 -5.41 6.18
CA GLN A 18 16.46 -6.14 5.97
C GLN A 18 16.28 -7.63 6.18
N LEU A 19 15.22 -8.06 6.85
CA LEU A 19 14.95 -9.47 7.07
C LEU A 19 14.37 -10.11 5.79
N PRO A 20 14.87 -11.29 5.39
CA PRO A 20 14.28 -12.01 4.28
C PRO A 20 12.84 -12.40 4.63
N PRO A 21 11.87 -12.01 3.79
CA PRO A 21 10.48 -12.36 4.08
C PRO A 21 10.24 -13.85 3.91
N PRO A 22 9.24 -14.43 4.61
CA PRO A 22 8.84 -15.82 4.39
C PRO A 22 8.51 -16.06 2.91
N LYS A 23 8.87 -17.26 2.42
CA LYS A 23 8.62 -17.64 1.02
C LYS A 23 7.13 -17.58 0.70
N ALA A 24 6.81 -17.07 -0.47
CA ALA A 24 5.45 -17.11 -1.01
C ALA A 24 5.14 -18.49 -1.60
N ASP A 25 3.85 -18.84 -1.68
CA ASP A 25 3.41 -20.09 -2.29
C ASP A 25 3.60 -20.08 -3.81
N ALA A 26 3.43 -18.91 -4.44
CA ALA A 26 3.68 -18.73 -5.86
C ALA A 26 4.15 -17.30 -6.18
N ARG A 27 5.06 -17.19 -7.16
CA ARG A 27 5.38 -15.95 -7.86
C ARG A 27 4.80 -16.04 -9.27
N ILE A 28 3.92 -15.09 -9.60
CA ILE A 28 3.09 -15.18 -10.80
C ILE A 28 3.24 -13.89 -11.63
N PRO A 29 3.69 -13.96 -12.88
CA PRO A 29 3.72 -12.79 -13.76
C PRO A 29 2.29 -12.41 -14.17
N TYR A 30 1.97 -11.13 -14.13
CA TYR A 30 0.74 -10.56 -14.67
C TYR A 30 0.99 -9.79 -15.99
N GLY A 31 2.23 -9.60 -16.37
CA GLY A 31 2.65 -8.94 -17.59
C GLY A 31 3.96 -9.50 -18.14
N LYS A 32 4.56 -8.80 -19.11
CA LYS A 32 5.78 -9.25 -19.82
C LYS A 32 7.08 -8.66 -19.23
N ASP A 33 6.98 -7.55 -18.52
CA ASP A 33 8.14 -6.90 -17.91
C ASP A 33 8.59 -7.69 -16.67
N PRO A 34 9.89 -7.78 -16.38
CA PRO A 34 10.41 -8.46 -15.19
C PRO A 34 9.85 -7.96 -13.86
N SER A 35 9.40 -6.71 -13.79
CA SER A 35 8.74 -6.12 -12.62
C SER A 35 7.22 -6.31 -12.60
N GLN A 36 6.63 -6.94 -13.63
CA GLN A 36 5.19 -7.21 -13.70
C GLN A 36 4.86 -8.60 -13.16
N PHE A 37 5.02 -8.79 -11.85
CA PHE A 37 4.66 -10.03 -11.16
C PHE A 37 4.11 -9.72 -9.76
N GLY A 38 3.55 -10.73 -9.13
CA GLY A 38 3.19 -10.68 -7.72
C GLY A 38 3.51 -11.98 -7.01
N GLU A 39 3.51 -11.92 -5.69
CA GLU A 39 3.63 -13.06 -4.80
C GLU A 39 2.29 -13.37 -4.16
N LEU A 40 1.81 -14.59 -4.41
CA LEU A 40 0.61 -15.13 -3.78
C LEU A 40 0.99 -15.93 -2.55
N ARG A 41 0.29 -15.65 -1.44
CA ARG A 41 0.31 -16.47 -0.23
C ARG A 41 -1.11 -16.90 0.11
N LEU A 42 -1.27 -18.16 0.41
CA LEU A 42 -2.57 -18.77 0.70
C LEU A 42 -2.68 -19.12 2.19
N PRO A 43 -3.82 -18.87 2.82
CA PRO A 43 -4.06 -19.36 4.16
C PRO A 43 -4.30 -20.87 4.15
N ALA A 44 -4.23 -21.49 5.31
CA ALA A 44 -4.62 -22.90 5.47
C ALA A 44 -6.11 -23.12 5.13
N GLY A 45 -6.43 -24.30 4.62
CA GLY A 45 -7.82 -24.69 4.28
C GLY A 45 -8.12 -24.65 2.79
N LYS A 46 -9.38 -24.97 2.46
CA LYS A 46 -9.80 -25.14 1.05
C LYS A 46 -10.30 -23.87 0.37
N GLY A 47 -10.58 -22.80 1.12
CA GLY A 47 -11.23 -21.59 0.62
C GLY A 47 -12.75 -21.78 0.37
N PRO A 48 -13.45 -20.82 -0.29
CA PRO A 48 -12.87 -19.64 -0.92
C PRO A 48 -12.25 -18.67 0.08
N HIS A 49 -11.07 -18.16 -0.23
CA HIS A 49 -10.31 -17.32 0.70
C HIS A 49 -10.60 -15.82 0.51
N PRO A 50 -10.92 -15.06 1.58
CA PRO A 50 -10.88 -13.61 1.51
C PRO A 50 -9.48 -13.17 1.07
N THR A 51 -9.37 -12.10 0.31
CA THR A 51 -8.14 -11.75 -0.38
C THR A 51 -7.70 -10.31 -0.07
N VAL A 52 -6.44 -10.12 0.20
CA VAL A 52 -5.81 -8.80 0.33
C VAL A 52 -4.91 -8.57 -0.88
N LEU A 53 -5.26 -7.59 -1.71
CA LEU A 53 -4.35 -7.01 -2.69
C LEU A 53 -3.44 -6.03 -1.96
N PHE A 54 -2.14 -6.33 -1.88
CA PHE A 54 -1.18 -5.47 -1.19
C PHE A 54 -0.21 -4.79 -2.17
N ILE A 55 0.01 -3.48 -1.96
CA ILE A 55 0.93 -2.66 -2.76
C ILE A 55 2.02 -2.10 -1.83
N HIS A 56 3.28 -2.44 -2.12
CA HIS A 56 4.41 -2.04 -1.29
C HIS A 56 4.78 -0.56 -1.45
N GLY A 57 5.50 -0.02 -0.45
CA GLY A 57 6.06 1.31 -0.43
C GLY A 57 7.45 1.41 -1.07
N GLY A 58 8.19 2.44 -0.67
CA GLY A 58 9.56 2.71 -1.14
C GLY A 58 9.67 3.91 -2.08
N PHE A 59 8.82 4.92 -1.90
CA PHE A 59 8.86 6.16 -2.69
C PHE A 59 8.86 5.95 -4.20
N TRP A 60 8.17 4.90 -4.68
CA TRP A 60 8.12 4.51 -6.11
C TRP A 60 9.50 4.26 -6.73
N ARG A 61 10.58 4.06 -5.95
CA ARG A 61 11.96 3.84 -6.40
C ARG A 61 12.29 2.35 -6.50
N ASN A 62 13.02 1.94 -7.53
CA ASN A 62 13.43 0.56 -7.74
C ASN A 62 14.52 0.04 -6.76
N ALA A 63 15.00 0.90 -5.87
CA ALA A 63 15.79 0.48 -4.72
C ALA A 63 15.00 -0.37 -3.71
N TYR A 64 13.66 -0.35 -3.79
CA TYR A 64 12.77 -1.12 -2.93
C TYR A 64 11.91 -2.04 -3.80
N ASN A 65 11.49 -3.17 -3.26
CA ASN A 65 10.68 -4.17 -3.94
C ASN A 65 9.59 -4.72 -3.02
N LEU A 66 8.77 -5.63 -3.52
CA LEU A 66 7.65 -6.23 -2.78
C LEU A 66 8.07 -6.97 -1.49
N GLY A 67 9.37 -7.31 -1.29
CA GLY A 67 9.89 -7.84 -0.03
C GLY A 67 9.64 -6.90 1.15
N HIS A 68 9.50 -5.59 0.90
CA HIS A 68 9.08 -4.56 1.84
C HIS A 68 7.85 -4.96 2.68
N ALA A 69 6.90 -5.67 2.10
CA ALA A 69 5.66 -6.08 2.76
C ALA A 69 5.53 -7.61 2.93
N GLY A 70 6.57 -8.37 2.63
CA GLY A 70 6.50 -9.82 2.62
C GLY A 70 6.17 -10.44 3.98
N HIS A 71 6.66 -9.86 5.08
CA HIS A 71 6.34 -10.30 6.45
C HIS A 71 4.88 -10.03 6.82
N LEU A 72 4.39 -8.82 6.51
CA LEU A 72 2.98 -8.45 6.70
C LEU A 72 2.06 -9.40 5.92
N CYS A 73 2.35 -9.64 4.65
CA CYS A 73 1.55 -10.54 3.80
C CYS A 73 1.56 -11.99 4.32
N ALA A 74 2.70 -12.47 4.82
CA ALA A 74 2.78 -13.80 5.44
C ALA A 74 1.96 -13.89 6.73
N ALA A 75 1.96 -12.83 7.55
CA ALA A 75 1.16 -12.77 8.77
C ALA A 75 -0.35 -12.72 8.47
N LEU A 76 -0.77 -11.97 7.44
CA LEU A 76 -2.17 -11.96 6.99
C LEU A 76 -2.61 -13.33 6.45
N ALA A 77 -1.74 -14.03 5.71
CA ALA A 77 -2.03 -15.38 5.23
C ALA A 77 -2.19 -16.36 6.39
N LYS A 78 -1.33 -16.28 7.41
CA LYS A 78 -1.47 -17.06 8.64
C LYS A 78 -2.78 -16.74 9.40
N ALA A 79 -3.29 -15.52 9.28
CA ALA A 79 -4.54 -15.06 9.90
C ALA A 79 -5.80 -15.38 9.07
N GLY A 80 -5.68 -16.05 7.91
CA GLY A 80 -6.81 -16.58 7.16
C GLY A 80 -7.18 -15.83 5.87
N ALA A 81 -6.40 -14.85 5.43
CA ALA A 81 -6.64 -14.17 4.15
C ALA A 81 -5.56 -14.50 3.13
N ALA A 82 -5.92 -14.82 1.90
CA ALA A 82 -4.97 -14.86 0.80
C ALA A 82 -4.37 -13.47 0.57
N THR A 83 -3.08 -13.39 0.23
CA THR A 83 -2.44 -12.11 -0.10
C THR A 83 -1.87 -12.14 -1.50
N TRP A 84 -2.23 -11.15 -2.32
CA TRP A 84 -1.64 -10.86 -3.60
C TRP A 84 -0.77 -9.61 -3.46
N ASN A 85 0.53 -9.80 -3.18
CA ASN A 85 1.52 -8.74 -2.99
C ASN A 85 2.18 -8.46 -4.32
N ILE A 86 1.93 -7.30 -4.91
CA ILE A 86 2.35 -6.99 -6.27
C ILE A 86 3.67 -6.22 -6.31
N GLU A 87 4.50 -6.55 -7.29
CA GLU A 87 5.60 -5.74 -7.78
C GLU A 87 5.10 -4.89 -8.95
N TYR A 88 5.75 -3.80 -9.26
CA TYR A 88 5.41 -2.88 -10.35
C TYR A 88 6.67 -2.16 -10.84
N ARG A 89 6.70 -1.64 -12.06
CA ARG A 89 7.80 -0.80 -12.57
C ARG A 89 7.86 0.51 -11.79
N ARG A 90 9.05 0.88 -11.37
CA ARG A 90 9.31 2.01 -10.47
C ARG A 90 10.23 3.02 -11.13
N ILE A 91 10.42 4.19 -10.53
CA ILE A 91 11.45 5.15 -10.91
C ILE A 91 12.80 4.43 -10.93
N GLY A 92 13.51 4.50 -12.06
CA GLY A 92 14.76 3.77 -12.32
C GLY A 92 14.58 2.51 -13.16
N ASP A 93 13.37 1.97 -13.29
CA ASP A 93 13.04 0.90 -14.23
C ASP A 93 12.61 1.50 -15.58
N PRO A 94 12.89 0.83 -16.73
CA PRO A 94 12.37 1.26 -18.03
C PRO A 94 10.82 1.34 -18.00
N GLY A 95 10.28 2.51 -18.32
CA GLY A 95 8.83 2.74 -18.31
C GLY A 95 8.20 2.87 -16.91
N GLY A 96 9.00 2.92 -15.84
CA GLY A 96 8.52 3.20 -14.48
C GLY A 96 8.21 4.68 -14.25
N GLY A 97 7.53 4.99 -13.15
CA GLY A 97 6.94 6.30 -12.92
C GLY A 97 5.61 6.46 -13.65
N TRP A 98 5.15 7.71 -13.81
CA TRP A 98 3.90 8.00 -14.52
C TRP A 98 4.06 7.80 -16.04
N PRO A 99 3.18 7.12 -16.77
CA PRO A 99 2.01 6.38 -16.25
C PRO A 99 2.29 4.91 -15.91
N GLY A 100 3.46 4.36 -16.26
CA GLY A 100 3.73 2.93 -16.27
C GLY A 100 3.57 2.23 -14.91
N THR A 101 3.91 2.91 -13.79
CA THR A 101 3.63 2.38 -12.45
C THR A 101 2.12 2.20 -12.21
N LEU A 102 1.33 3.16 -12.66
CA LEU A 102 -0.14 3.12 -12.51
C LEU A 102 -0.76 2.03 -13.37
N ASP A 103 -0.29 1.90 -14.62
CA ASP A 103 -0.72 0.85 -15.54
C ASP A 103 -0.44 -0.54 -14.95
N ASP A 104 0.72 -0.73 -14.35
CA ASP A 104 1.10 -2.00 -13.72
C ASP A 104 0.22 -2.33 -12.52
N VAL A 105 -0.06 -1.33 -11.65
CA VAL A 105 -0.95 -1.51 -10.50
C VAL A 105 -2.36 -1.87 -10.94
N LEU A 106 -2.87 -1.22 -11.99
CA LEU A 106 -4.18 -1.54 -12.57
C LEU A 106 -4.22 -2.97 -13.09
N HIS A 107 -3.27 -3.34 -13.95
CA HIS A 107 -3.20 -4.69 -14.52
C HIS A 107 -3.03 -5.78 -13.46
N ALA A 108 -2.21 -5.54 -12.43
CA ALA A 108 -2.04 -6.48 -11.32
C ALA A 108 -3.33 -6.66 -10.49
N GLY A 109 -4.10 -5.58 -10.32
CA GLY A 109 -5.41 -5.62 -9.67
C GLY A 109 -6.43 -6.42 -10.48
N GLU A 110 -6.55 -6.12 -11.78
CA GLU A 110 -7.44 -6.84 -12.71
C GLU A 110 -7.07 -8.33 -12.85
N TYR A 111 -5.79 -8.66 -12.67
CA TYR A 111 -5.30 -10.05 -12.75
C TYR A 111 -5.90 -10.96 -11.68
N LEU A 112 -6.44 -10.41 -10.58
CA LEU A 112 -7.19 -11.17 -9.57
C LEU A 112 -8.34 -11.98 -10.19
N ALA A 113 -8.96 -11.50 -11.25
CA ALA A 113 -10.01 -12.23 -11.96
C ALA A 113 -9.51 -13.59 -12.51
N ARG A 114 -8.22 -13.70 -12.84
CA ARG A 114 -7.58 -14.95 -13.27
C ARG A 114 -7.10 -15.81 -12.11
N LEU A 115 -6.69 -15.17 -11.00
CA LEU A 115 -6.25 -15.88 -9.80
C LEU A 115 -7.41 -16.50 -9.02
N GLY A 116 -8.56 -15.82 -8.98
CA GLY A 116 -9.74 -16.24 -8.24
C GLY A 116 -10.10 -17.71 -8.45
N PRO A 117 -10.45 -18.13 -9.67
CA PRO A 117 -10.83 -19.52 -9.94
C PRO A 117 -9.66 -20.50 -9.78
N ARG A 118 -8.42 -20.06 -10.05
CA ARG A 118 -7.25 -20.93 -10.00
C ARG A 118 -6.82 -21.31 -8.58
N TYR A 119 -6.99 -20.38 -7.66
CA TYR A 119 -6.50 -20.50 -6.27
C TYR A 119 -7.64 -20.44 -5.24
N ASN A 120 -8.89 -20.56 -5.70
CA ASN A 120 -10.09 -20.50 -4.87
C ASN A 120 -10.13 -19.25 -3.97
N LEU A 121 -9.89 -18.07 -4.59
CA LEU A 121 -9.99 -16.79 -3.92
C LEU A 121 -11.42 -16.27 -3.99
N ASP A 122 -11.89 -15.66 -2.90
CA ASP A 122 -13.20 -15.01 -2.87
C ASP A 122 -13.06 -13.57 -3.40
N LEU A 123 -13.41 -13.38 -4.67
CA LEU A 123 -13.34 -12.08 -5.31
C LEU A 123 -14.43 -11.09 -4.86
N HIS A 124 -15.44 -11.55 -4.09
CA HIS A 124 -16.40 -10.67 -3.43
C HIS A 124 -15.91 -10.16 -2.09
N ARG A 125 -14.79 -10.68 -1.58
CA ARG A 125 -14.14 -10.26 -0.34
C ARG A 125 -12.69 -9.85 -0.58
N VAL A 126 -12.50 -8.89 -1.51
CA VAL A 126 -11.18 -8.32 -1.79
C VAL A 126 -11.02 -6.99 -1.05
N VAL A 127 -9.97 -6.88 -0.25
CA VAL A 127 -9.55 -5.63 0.40
C VAL A 127 -8.25 -5.16 -0.25
N GLY A 128 -8.22 -3.89 -0.64
CA GLY A 128 -6.98 -3.25 -1.06
C GLY A 128 -6.20 -2.72 0.15
N ALA A 129 -4.92 -3.02 0.26
CA ALA A 129 -4.05 -2.41 1.26
C ALA A 129 -2.73 -1.96 0.63
N GLY A 130 -2.09 -0.97 1.21
CA GLY A 130 -0.80 -0.52 0.70
C GLY A 130 -0.11 0.43 1.68
N HIS A 131 1.22 0.42 1.66
CA HIS A 131 2.03 1.19 2.58
C HIS A 131 2.74 2.35 1.89
N SER A 132 2.74 3.55 2.50
CA SER A 132 3.51 4.71 2.03
C SER A 132 3.14 5.09 0.57
N ALA A 133 4.07 5.03 -0.36
CA ALA A 133 3.81 5.14 -1.81
C ALA A 133 2.77 4.12 -2.29
N GLY A 134 2.80 2.88 -1.78
CA GLY A 134 1.78 1.86 -2.07
C GLY A 134 0.41 2.21 -1.49
N GLY A 135 0.35 2.96 -0.40
CA GLY A 135 -0.88 3.53 0.16
C GLY A 135 -1.51 4.56 -0.79
N GLN A 136 -0.69 5.37 -1.46
CA GLN A 136 -1.15 6.27 -2.53
C GLN A 136 -1.69 5.45 -3.71
N LEU A 137 -0.96 4.41 -4.14
CA LEU A 137 -1.34 3.59 -5.28
C LEU A 137 -2.63 2.80 -5.05
N VAL A 138 -2.87 2.28 -3.83
CA VAL A 138 -4.11 1.55 -3.53
C VAL A 138 -5.32 2.48 -3.47
N LEU A 139 -5.17 3.72 -2.97
CA LEU A 139 -6.22 4.73 -3.03
C LEU A 139 -6.53 5.14 -4.48
N TRP A 140 -5.49 5.29 -5.30
CA TRP A 140 -5.63 5.55 -6.72
C TRP A 140 -6.38 4.41 -7.42
N LEU A 141 -5.99 3.15 -7.17
CA LEU A 141 -6.64 1.96 -7.74
C LEU A 141 -8.13 1.90 -7.37
N ALA A 142 -8.46 2.19 -6.11
CA ALA A 142 -9.84 2.24 -5.65
C ALA A 142 -10.68 3.31 -6.39
N ALA A 143 -10.07 4.45 -6.71
CA ALA A 143 -10.72 5.50 -7.48
C ALA A 143 -11.01 5.10 -8.94
N GLN A 144 -10.21 4.18 -9.52
CA GLN A 144 -10.42 3.67 -10.89
C GLN A 144 -11.64 2.74 -11.01
N ARG A 145 -12.08 2.12 -9.90
CA ARG A 145 -13.22 1.15 -9.87
C ARG A 145 -13.06 -0.07 -10.80
N ALA A 146 -11.84 -0.37 -11.20
CA ALA A 146 -11.54 -1.51 -12.07
C ALA A 146 -11.48 -2.85 -11.32
N VAL A 147 -11.33 -2.79 -10.00
CA VAL A 147 -11.32 -3.95 -9.11
C VAL A 147 -12.46 -3.77 -8.10
N ASP A 148 -13.25 -4.83 -7.89
CA ASP A 148 -14.33 -4.83 -6.90
C ASP A 148 -13.73 -4.94 -5.48
N LEU A 149 -13.33 -3.78 -4.94
CA LEU A 149 -12.77 -3.68 -3.59
C LEU A 149 -13.88 -3.42 -2.58
N ARG A 150 -13.95 -4.25 -1.54
CA ARG A 150 -14.88 -4.06 -0.41
C ARG A 150 -14.47 -2.90 0.49
N GLY A 151 -13.18 -2.63 0.53
CA GLY A 151 -12.60 -1.54 1.28
C GLY A 151 -11.13 -1.36 0.96
N VAL A 152 -10.56 -0.25 1.40
CA VAL A 152 -9.12 -0.01 1.29
C VAL A 152 -8.52 0.45 2.60
N VAL A 153 -7.29 -0.01 2.85
CA VAL A 153 -6.51 0.31 4.06
C VAL A 153 -5.17 0.91 3.65
N PRO A 154 -5.14 2.23 3.39
CA PRO A 154 -3.88 2.93 3.18
C PRO A 154 -3.13 3.08 4.52
N LEU A 155 -1.90 2.56 4.57
CA LEU A 155 -0.99 2.61 5.71
C LEU A 155 0.04 3.72 5.46
N ALA A 156 0.03 4.79 6.25
CA ALA A 156 0.94 5.95 6.12
C ALA A 156 1.05 6.49 4.67
N ALA A 157 -0.09 6.63 4.00
CA ALA A 157 -0.15 6.93 2.57
C ALA A 157 0.30 8.36 2.22
N VAL A 158 0.99 8.50 1.08
CA VAL A 158 1.22 9.79 0.42
C VAL A 158 -0.05 10.21 -0.32
N SER A 159 -1.08 10.62 0.42
CA SER A 159 -2.44 10.82 -0.10
C SER A 159 -2.66 12.12 -0.88
N ASP A 160 -1.71 13.08 -0.80
CA ASP A 160 -1.76 14.36 -1.53
C ASP A 160 -0.41 14.61 -2.23
N LEU A 161 -0.34 14.29 -3.53
CA LEU A 161 0.89 14.42 -4.31
C LEU A 161 1.30 15.88 -4.55
N ARG A 162 0.35 16.83 -4.63
CA ARG A 162 0.68 18.26 -4.78
C ARG A 162 1.37 18.79 -3.50
N ARG A 163 0.81 18.43 -2.33
CA ARG A 163 1.40 18.79 -1.05
C ARG A 163 2.75 18.10 -0.83
N ALA A 164 2.85 16.81 -1.12
CA ALA A 164 4.08 16.04 -1.03
C ALA A 164 5.19 16.63 -1.94
N TYR A 165 4.82 17.11 -3.14
CA TYR A 165 5.74 17.84 -4.02
C TYR A 165 6.20 19.16 -3.38
N ALA A 166 5.27 19.98 -2.86
CA ALA A 166 5.59 21.26 -2.23
C ALA A 166 6.49 21.08 -0.98
N MET A 167 6.30 20.00 -0.24
CA MET A 167 7.14 19.66 0.93
C MET A 167 8.48 19.03 0.55
N GLN A 168 8.78 18.84 -0.73
CA GLN A 168 9.97 18.11 -1.20
C GLN A 168 10.11 16.72 -0.56
N LEU A 169 8.99 16.04 -0.32
CA LEU A 169 8.96 14.73 0.35
C LEU A 169 9.90 13.74 -0.35
N GLY A 170 10.70 12.99 0.45
CA GLY A 170 11.65 12.03 -0.08
C GLY A 170 12.72 12.63 -1.01
N GLY A 171 13.08 13.92 -0.84
CA GLY A 171 14.06 14.63 -1.67
C GLY A 171 13.53 14.92 -3.08
N GLY A 172 12.25 15.33 -3.19
CA GLY A 172 11.64 15.70 -4.46
C GLY A 172 11.23 14.52 -5.35
N VAL A 173 11.09 13.34 -4.77
CA VAL A 173 10.76 12.09 -5.49
C VAL A 173 9.42 12.16 -6.21
N VAL A 174 8.47 12.95 -5.69
CA VAL A 174 7.14 13.10 -6.34
C VAL A 174 7.28 13.71 -7.74
N GLY A 175 8.16 14.71 -7.90
CA GLY A 175 8.46 15.28 -9.22
C GLY A 175 9.10 14.26 -10.17
N GLN A 176 9.95 13.37 -9.66
CA GLN A 176 10.52 12.26 -10.46
C GLN A 176 9.43 11.26 -10.88
N PHE A 177 8.55 10.88 -9.94
CA PHE A 177 7.42 9.97 -10.21
C PHE A 177 6.46 10.53 -11.26
N MET A 178 6.11 11.81 -11.15
CA MET A 178 5.14 12.47 -12.03
C MET A 178 5.77 13.02 -13.33
N GLY A 179 7.11 12.99 -13.45
CA GLY A 179 7.86 13.53 -14.59
C GLY A 179 8.01 15.04 -14.58
N GLY A 180 7.69 15.72 -13.47
CA GLY A 180 7.85 17.17 -13.30
C GLY A 180 6.92 17.77 -12.23
N SER A 181 6.85 19.10 -12.20
CA SER A 181 6.06 19.85 -11.23
C SER A 181 4.55 19.80 -11.51
N PRO A 182 3.71 20.09 -10.49
CA PRO A 182 2.26 20.23 -10.66
C PRO A 182 1.86 21.35 -11.65
N ASP A 183 2.68 22.37 -11.79
CA ASP A 183 2.41 23.48 -12.72
C ASP A 183 2.71 23.08 -14.17
N ARG A 184 3.72 22.21 -14.37
CA ARG A 184 4.09 21.70 -15.69
C ARG A 184 3.13 20.59 -16.17
N PHE A 185 2.63 19.76 -15.26
CA PHE A 185 1.80 18.60 -15.57
C PHE A 185 0.56 18.53 -14.66
N PRO A 186 -0.31 19.56 -14.65
CA PRO A 186 -1.44 19.63 -13.73
C PRO A 186 -2.41 18.44 -13.87
N GLU A 187 -2.61 17.94 -15.10
CA GLU A 187 -3.51 16.81 -15.39
C GLU A 187 -3.00 15.49 -14.78
N ARG A 188 -1.67 15.29 -14.75
CA ARG A 188 -1.10 14.09 -14.11
C ARG A 188 -1.39 14.07 -12.62
N TYR A 189 -1.19 15.20 -11.94
CA TYR A 189 -1.48 15.32 -10.51
C TYR A 189 -2.99 15.22 -10.24
N GLN A 190 -3.82 15.78 -11.12
CA GLN A 190 -5.28 15.68 -11.01
C GLN A 190 -5.76 14.24 -11.13
N SER A 191 -5.19 13.44 -12.02
CA SER A 191 -5.59 12.06 -12.26
C SER A 191 -4.91 11.02 -11.38
N THR A 192 -3.90 11.42 -10.57
CA THR A 192 -3.07 10.49 -9.82
C THR A 192 -3.10 10.72 -8.30
N SER A 193 -3.27 11.96 -7.84
CA SER A 193 -3.29 12.29 -6.41
C SER A 193 -4.61 11.87 -5.77
N PRO A 194 -4.62 10.97 -4.75
CA PRO A 194 -5.86 10.55 -4.10
C PRO A 194 -6.72 11.72 -3.59
N MET A 195 -6.10 12.78 -3.06
CA MET A 195 -6.80 13.98 -2.63
C MET A 195 -7.57 14.66 -3.77
N GLN A 196 -7.06 14.58 -5.00
CA GLN A 196 -7.70 15.17 -6.19
C GLN A 196 -8.79 14.25 -6.79
N LEU A 197 -8.76 12.95 -6.43
CA LEU A 197 -9.69 11.94 -6.92
C LEU A 197 -10.92 11.77 -6.02
N LEU A 198 -11.02 12.54 -4.95
CA LEU A 198 -12.21 12.51 -4.08
C LEU A 198 -13.47 12.97 -4.83
N PRO A 199 -14.63 12.34 -4.59
CA PRO A 199 -14.89 11.28 -3.62
C PRO A 199 -14.50 9.88 -4.15
N ILE A 200 -13.80 9.10 -3.32
CA ILE A 200 -13.57 7.68 -3.55
C ILE A 200 -14.73 6.91 -2.90
N SER A 201 -15.46 6.12 -3.69
CA SER A 201 -16.72 5.50 -3.26
C SER A 201 -16.55 4.34 -2.27
N VAL A 202 -15.38 3.68 -2.30
CA VAL A 202 -15.04 2.57 -1.40
C VAL A 202 -14.76 3.08 0.01
N LEU A 203 -15.14 2.32 1.05
CA LEU A 203 -14.80 2.65 2.43
C LEU A 203 -13.28 2.62 2.64
N GLN A 204 -12.75 3.60 3.36
CA GLN A 204 -11.32 3.72 3.63
C GLN A 204 -11.04 3.70 5.13
N ARG A 205 -10.14 2.82 5.57
CA ARG A 205 -9.57 2.82 6.93
C ARG A 205 -8.16 3.36 6.85
N VAL A 206 -8.03 4.66 7.03
CA VAL A 206 -6.76 5.40 6.88
C VAL A 206 -5.95 5.25 8.15
N MET A 207 -4.91 4.44 8.12
CA MET A 207 -4.06 4.16 9.29
C MET A 207 -2.73 4.90 9.19
N HIS A 208 -2.29 5.52 10.29
CA HIS A 208 -1.04 6.27 10.28
C HIS A 208 -0.44 6.37 11.68
N GLY A 209 0.88 6.23 11.78
CA GLY A 209 1.62 6.44 13.02
C GLY A 209 1.75 7.92 13.35
N THR A 210 1.41 8.30 14.59
CA THR A 210 1.47 9.74 14.97
C THR A 210 2.89 10.27 15.16
N ALA A 211 3.90 9.39 15.22
CA ALA A 211 5.33 9.75 15.27
C ALA A 211 6.05 9.45 13.94
N ASP A 212 5.31 9.33 12.83
CA ASP A 212 5.89 9.10 11.51
C ASP A 212 6.74 10.31 11.09
N ASN A 213 8.03 10.08 10.88
CA ASN A 213 9.02 11.09 10.47
C ASN A 213 9.39 11.00 8.97
N ILE A 214 8.72 10.13 8.21
CA ILE A 214 8.95 9.90 6.78
C ILE A 214 7.81 10.50 5.96
N VAL A 215 6.57 10.10 6.27
CA VAL A 215 5.36 10.71 5.71
C VAL A 215 4.63 11.42 6.84
N PRO A 216 4.46 12.76 6.79
CA PRO A 216 3.82 13.48 7.88
C PRO A 216 2.39 12.99 8.15
N PHE A 217 2.04 12.77 9.41
CA PHE A 217 0.72 12.30 9.84
C PHE A 217 -0.43 13.17 9.31
N GLU A 218 -0.19 14.49 9.14
CA GLU A 218 -1.16 15.43 8.58
C GLU A 218 -1.66 15.05 7.17
N MET A 219 -0.87 14.27 6.40
CA MET A 219 -1.33 13.77 5.10
C MET A 219 -2.61 12.94 5.25
N SER A 220 -2.62 12.04 6.23
CA SER A 220 -3.80 11.20 6.53
C SER A 220 -4.93 11.96 7.21
N GLU A 221 -4.61 12.91 8.09
CA GLU A 221 -5.63 13.77 8.71
C GLU A 221 -6.39 14.59 7.67
N ARG A 222 -5.66 15.25 6.76
CA ARG A 222 -6.25 16.06 5.70
C ARG A 222 -7.09 15.21 4.74
N PHE A 223 -6.58 14.06 4.35
CA PHE A 223 -7.31 13.15 3.47
C PHE A 223 -8.60 12.63 4.11
N ALA A 224 -8.52 12.13 5.35
CA ALA A 224 -9.68 11.63 6.05
C ALA A 224 -10.74 12.71 6.33
N LYS A 225 -10.30 13.96 6.60
CA LYS A 225 -11.20 15.09 6.75
C LYS A 225 -11.94 15.46 5.45
N ALA A 226 -11.30 15.28 4.30
CA ALA A 226 -11.86 15.61 3.00
C ALA A 226 -12.74 14.47 2.41
N SER A 227 -12.55 13.24 2.87
CA SER A 227 -13.26 12.05 2.36
C SER A 227 -14.40 11.64 3.29
N HIS A 228 -15.64 11.63 2.76
CA HIS A 228 -16.81 11.16 3.53
C HIS A 228 -16.79 9.66 3.86
N ASN A 229 -16.03 8.87 3.09
CA ASN A 229 -15.93 7.42 3.25
C ASN A 229 -14.66 6.98 4.00
N ALA A 230 -13.87 7.92 4.54
CA ALA A 230 -12.64 7.63 5.24
C ALA A 230 -12.80 7.73 6.76
N LYS A 231 -12.31 6.71 7.46
CA LYS A 231 -12.11 6.71 8.91
C LYS A 231 -10.64 6.77 9.21
N LEU A 232 -10.18 7.84 9.88
CA LEU A 232 -8.80 7.93 10.38
C LEU A 232 -8.63 7.03 11.61
N ILE A 233 -7.56 6.25 11.61
CA ILE A 233 -7.16 5.37 12.72
C ILE A 233 -5.70 5.74 13.08
N PRO A 234 -5.51 6.67 14.02
CA PRO A 234 -4.19 7.06 14.47
C PRO A 234 -3.56 5.97 15.32
N LEU A 235 -2.32 5.60 15.05
CA LEU A 235 -1.52 4.69 15.83
C LEU A 235 -0.57 5.50 16.73
N GLN A 236 -0.93 5.65 17.99
CA GLN A 236 -0.25 6.56 18.90
C GLN A 236 1.20 6.16 19.16
N GLY A 237 2.13 7.06 18.84
CA GLY A 237 3.56 6.88 19.02
C GLY A 237 4.23 5.95 18.03
N ALA A 238 3.47 5.34 17.09
CA ALA A 238 4.05 4.56 16.00
C ALA A 238 4.76 5.47 14.99
N GLY A 239 5.87 4.98 14.41
CA GLY A 239 6.54 5.57 13.26
C GLY A 239 5.99 5.04 11.95
N HIS A 240 6.87 5.01 10.93
CA HIS A 240 6.47 4.64 9.56
C HIS A 240 6.37 3.12 9.34
N PHE A 241 7.35 2.35 9.85
CA PHE A 241 7.49 0.93 9.53
C PHE A 241 6.79 0.00 10.52
N GLU A 242 6.37 0.47 11.68
CA GLU A 242 5.57 -0.29 12.64
C GLU A 242 4.27 -0.78 12.02
N LEU A 243 3.76 -0.08 11.01
CA LEU A 243 2.54 -0.42 10.29
C LEU A 243 2.68 -1.67 9.41
N ILE A 244 3.91 -2.08 9.11
CA ILE A 244 4.19 -3.26 8.27
C ILE A 244 5.00 -4.34 8.99
N ASP A 245 5.32 -4.14 10.26
CA ASP A 245 6.06 -5.11 11.07
C ASP A 245 5.11 -5.93 11.97
N PRO A 246 4.93 -7.24 11.68
CA PRO A 246 4.08 -8.10 12.53
C PRO A 246 4.60 -8.30 13.96
N ARG A 247 5.79 -7.82 14.29
CA ARG A 247 6.38 -7.86 15.62
C ARG A 247 6.06 -6.59 16.42
N ALA A 248 5.59 -5.52 15.76
CA ALA A 248 5.24 -4.27 16.42
C ALA A 248 3.98 -4.43 17.28
N ARG A 249 3.89 -3.64 18.34
CA ARG A 249 2.71 -3.65 19.23
C ARG A 249 1.42 -3.21 18.53
N GLU A 250 1.55 -2.45 17.44
CA GLU A 250 0.45 -1.94 16.62
C GLU A 250 -0.13 -3.01 15.68
N TRP A 251 0.58 -4.13 15.51
CA TRP A 251 0.24 -5.15 14.51
C TRP A 251 -1.19 -5.69 14.63
N GLU A 252 -1.61 -6.00 15.86
CA GLU A 252 -2.96 -6.52 16.09
C GLU A 252 -4.04 -5.54 15.57
N THR A 253 -3.83 -4.24 15.80
CA THR A 253 -4.72 -3.19 15.28
C THR A 253 -4.66 -3.11 13.75
N VAL A 254 -3.47 -3.17 13.16
CA VAL A 254 -3.29 -3.15 11.70
C VAL A 254 -3.96 -4.36 11.07
N GLN A 255 -3.65 -5.57 11.55
CA GLN A 255 -4.22 -6.82 11.05
C GLN A 255 -5.75 -6.81 11.13
N LYS A 256 -6.32 -6.43 12.27
CA LYS A 256 -7.76 -6.33 12.47
C LYS A 256 -8.40 -5.40 11.43
N ASN A 257 -7.85 -4.22 11.23
CA ASN A 257 -8.43 -3.25 10.29
C ASN A 257 -8.30 -3.66 8.82
N ILE A 258 -7.33 -4.53 8.48
CA ILE A 258 -7.22 -5.11 7.14
C ILE A 258 -8.21 -6.27 6.96
N LEU A 259 -8.44 -7.09 7.98
CA LEU A 259 -9.20 -8.35 7.85
C LEU A 259 -10.68 -8.24 8.23
N ASP A 260 -11.02 -7.48 9.26
CA ASP A 260 -12.37 -7.42 9.82
C ASP A 260 -13.27 -6.43 9.06
N TRP A 261 -13.71 -6.83 7.89
CA TRP A 261 -14.77 -6.14 7.16
C TRP A 261 -16.07 -6.93 7.34
N GLU A 262 -17.12 -6.24 7.78
CA GLU A 262 -18.47 -6.82 7.75
C GLU A 262 -18.90 -6.94 6.28
N PHE A 263 -19.17 -8.17 5.86
CA PHE A 263 -19.55 -8.52 4.48
C PHE A 263 -21.03 -8.85 4.37
#